data_091bd4852e9ce04baf310b93412f8870
#
_entry.id   091bd4852e9ce04baf310b93412f8870
#
_cell.length_a   1.000
_cell.length_b   1.000
_cell.length_c   1.000
_cell.angle_alpha   90.00
_cell.angle_beta   90.00
_cell.angle_gamma   90.00
#
_symmetry.space_group_name_H-M   'P 1'
#
loop_
_entity.id
_entity.type
_entity.pdbx_description
1 polymer ?
#
loop_
_entity_poly.entity_id
_entity_poly.type
_entity_poly.pdbx_seq_one_letter_code
_entity_poly.pdbx_strand_id
1 'polypeptide(L)'
;MAFYAISSVLALIHTVNAASISTSAPTVTVRNGTLAGRYLPEWNQDAFLGIPYAQPPVGPLRFKWPQSINQSYSGVRDASKYGNSCYQYGSNFNLSEDCLTLNGECHSY
;
A
#
# COMPACT_ATOMS: atom_id res chain seq x y z
N MET A 1 -19.56 -70.33 -19.35
CA MET A 1 -19.35 -69.52 -18.14
C MET A 1 -18.25 -68.52 -18.42
N ALA A 2 -18.62 -67.26 -18.63
CA ALA A 2 -17.69 -66.20 -19.00
C ALA A 2 -17.48 -65.32 -17.72
N PHE A 3 -16.23 -65.27 -17.27
CA PHE A 3 -15.83 -64.41 -16.13
C PHE A 3 -15.44 -63.03 -16.67
N TYR A 4 -16.21 -62.00 -16.36
CA TYR A 4 -15.86 -60.63 -16.63
C TYR A 4 -14.99 -60.13 -15.46
N ALA A 5 -13.72 -59.87 -15.75
CA ALA A 5 -12.82 -59.18 -14.86
C ALA A 5 -13.08 -57.66 -14.95
N ILE A 6 -13.64 -57.08 -13.91
CA ILE A 6 -13.81 -55.62 -13.76
C ILE A 6 -12.51 -55.04 -13.25
N SER A 7 -11.78 -54.34 -14.13
CA SER A 7 -10.56 -53.62 -13.80
C SER A 7 -10.94 -52.26 -13.25
N SER A 8 -10.81 -52.08 -11.93
CA SER A 8 -11.04 -50.79 -11.25
C SER A 8 -9.84 -49.89 -11.44
N VAL A 9 -9.93 -48.89 -12.30
CA VAL A 9 -8.94 -47.83 -12.44
C VAL A 9 -9.17 -46.82 -11.32
N LEU A 10 -8.29 -46.84 -10.31
CA LEU A 10 -8.27 -45.90 -9.22
C LEU A 10 -7.61 -44.59 -9.69
N ALA A 11 -8.39 -43.58 -10.04
CA ALA A 11 -7.90 -42.27 -10.41
C ALA A 11 -7.45 -41.53 -9.15
N LEU A 12 -6.14 -41.37 -8.95
CA LEU A 12 -5.56 -40.50 -7.93
C LEU A 12 -5.78 -39.04 -8.35
N ILE A 13 -6.76 -38.40 -7.75
CA ILE A 13 -6.96 -36.96 -7.87
C ILE A 13 -5.94 -36.27 -6.93
N HIS A 14 -4.87 -35.74 -7.51
CA HIS A 14 -3.93 -34.88 -6.80
C HIS A 14 -4.59 -33.50 -6.62
N THR A 15 -5.06 -33.20 -5.40
CA THR A 15 -5.49 -31.86 -5.04
C THR A 15 -4.25 -30.98 -4.92
N VAL A 16 -4.01 -30.13 -5.89
CA VAL A 16 -3.00 -29.07 -5.80
C VAL A 16 -3.53 -28.03 -4.82
N ASN A 17 -3.04 -28.07 -3.58
CA ASN A 17 -3.24 -26.97 -2.65
C ASN A 17 -2.47 -25.74 -3.17
N ALA A 18 -3.17 -24.81 -3.81
CA ALA A 18 -2.62 -23.48 -4.06
C ALA A 18 -2.49 -22.78 -2.69
N ALA A 19 -1.28 -22.72 -2.16
CA ALA A 19 -0.98 -21.89 -1.01
C ALA A 19 -1.25 -20.42 -1.42
N SER A 20 -2.27 -19.83 -0.81
CA SER A 20 -2.53 -18.39 -0.93
C SER A 20 -1.34 -17.69 -0.29
N ILE A 21 -0.47 -17.10 -1.09
CA ILE A 21 0.56 -16.17 -0.60
C ILE A 21 -0.19 -14.94 -0.14
N SER A 22 -0.47 -14.88 1.15
CA SER A 22 -0.95 -13.67 1.80
C SER A 22 0.22 -12.70 1.86
N THR A 23 0.39 -11.88 0.84
CA THR A 23 1.30 -10.74 0.89
C THR A 23 0.68 -9.72 1.83
N SER A 24 1.11 -9.76 3.10
CA SER A 24 0.79 -8.69 4.04
C SER A 24 1.35 -7.38 3.48
N ALA A 25 0.58 -6.28 3.59
CA ALA A 25 1.05 -4.98 3.16
C ALA A 25 2.39 -4.63 3.85
N PRO A 26 3.39 -4.11 3.12
CA PRO A 26 4.65 -3.71 3.73
C PRO A 26 4.41 -2.61 4.77
N THR A 27 5.12 -2.68 5.89
CA THR A 27 4.99 -1.69 6.96
C THR A 27 6.34 -1.11 7.33
N VAL A 28 6.35 0.18 7.67
CA VAL A 28 7.53 0.87 8.17
C VAL A 28 7.18 1.72 9.37
N THR A 29 8.01 1.67 10.41
CA THR A 29 7.85 2.53 11.58
C THR A 29 8.72 3.76 11.44
N VAL A 30 8.09 4.92 11.49
CA VAL A 30 8.73 6.24 11.46
C VAL A 30 8.50 6.95 12.79
N ARG A 31 9.12 8.12 12.97
CA ARG A 31 9.03 8.90 14.22
C ARG A 31 7.59 9.17 14.68
N ASN A 32 6.67 9.34 13.74
CA ASN A 32 5.27 9.71 14.02
C ASN A 32 4.33 8.49 14.08
N GLY A 33 4.82 7.26 13.90
CA GLY A 33 4.03 6.03 13.98
C GLY A 33 4.34 5.04 12.88
N THR A 34 3.44 4.10 12.63
CA THR A 34 3.61 3.05 11.63
C THR A 34 2.81 3.37 10.37
N LEU A 35 3.42 3.14 9.22
CA LEU A 35 2.82 3.30 7.90
C LEU A 35 2.63 1.92 7.26
N ALA A 36 1.51 1.71 6.59
CA ALA A 36 1.27 0.55 5.74
C ALA A 36 1.28 1.00 4.28
N GLY A 37 2.23 0.49 3.52
CA GLY A 37 2.38 0.74 2.10
C GLY A 37 1.65 -0.27 1.24
N ARG A 38 2.06 -0.37 -0.01
CA ARG A 38 1.63 -1.43 -0.94
C ARG A 38 2.83 -2.04 -1.65
N TYR A 39 2.76 -3.34 -1.91
CA TYR A 39 3.74 -4.04 -2.74
C TYR A 39 3.40 -3.87 -4.22
N LEU A 40 4.41 -3.61 -5.04
CA LEU A 40 4.35 -3.47 -6.49
C LEU A 40 5.04 -4.68 -7.13
N PRO A 41 4.30 -5.74 -7.47
CA PRO A 41 4.90 -7.00 -7.93
C PRO A 41 5.63 -6.87 -9.27
N GLU A 42 5.20 -5.96 -10.13
CA GLU A 42 5.81 -5.73 -11.45
C GLU A 42 7.27 -5.27 -11.36
N TRP A 43 7.62 -4.59 -10.26
CA TRP A 43 8.96 -4.04 -10.03
C TRP A 43 9.68 -4.62 -8.82
N ASN A 44 9.04 -5.55 -8.11
CA ASN A 44 9.53 -6.09 -6.83
C ASN A 44 9.88 -4.95 -5.86
N GLN A 45 8.94 -4.04 -5.65
CA GLN A 45 9.12 -2.84 -4.84
C GLN A 45 8.00 -2.67 -3.83
N ASP A 46 8.37 -2.09 -2.70
CA ASP A 46 7.43 -1.59 -1.70
C ASP A 46 7.25 -0.09 -1.91
N ALA A 47 6.00 0.37 -2.02
CA ALA A 47 5.65 1.77 -2.20
C ALA A 47 4.90 2.30 -0.98
N PHE A 48 5.36 3.44 -0.47
CA PHE A 48 4.73 4.21 0.60
C PHE A 48 4.37 5.57 0.05
N LEU A 49 3.08 5.85 -0.09
CA LEU A 49 2.55 6.97 -0.84
C LEU A 49 1.73 7.90 0.07
N GLY A 50 1.67 9.18 -0.29
CA GLY A 50 0.86 10.16 0.43
C GLY A 50 1.27 10.40 1.88
N ILE A 51 2.57 10.26 2.19
CA ILE A 51 3.11 10.43 3.54
C ILE A 51 3.23 11.93 3.83
N PRO A 52 2.48 12.49 4.80
CA PRO A 52 2.66 13.88 5.14
C PRO A 52 4.03 14.11 5.77
N TYR A 53 4.74 15.14 5.31
CA TYR A 53 6.02 15.56 5.89
C TYR A 53 5.92 16.85 6.70
N ALA A 54 4.79 17.56 6.60
CA ALA A 54 4.51 18.78 7.35
C ALA A 54 3.02 18.84 7.72
N GLN A 55 2.66 19.77 8.60
CA GLN A 55 1.26 20.09 8.89
C GLN A 55 0.58 20.64 7.62
N PRO A 56 -0.72 20.39 7.41
CA PRO A 56 -1.46 20.97 6.30
C PRO A 56 -1.34 22.51 6.30
N PRO A 57 -0.95 23.14 5.17
CA PRO A 57 -0.77 24.59 5.08
C PRO A 57 -2.10 25.31 4.89
N VAL A 58 -3.04 25.06 5.77
CA VAL A 58 -4.41 25.62 5.71
C VAL A 58 -4.64 26.68 6.80
N GLY A 59 -5.63 27.52 6.59
CA GLY A 59 -6.01 28.57 7.55
C GLY A 59 -4.81 29.44 7.97
N PRO A 60 -4.48 29.49 9.28
CA PRO A 60 -3.38 30.32 9.79
C PRO A 60 -1.98 29.90 9.29
N LEU A 61 -1.83 28.69 8.74
CA LEU A 61 -0.56 28.16 8.22
C LEU A 61 -0.35 28.44 6.72
N ARG A 62 -1.34 29.03 6.02
CA ARG A 62 -1.18 29.45 4.62
C ARG A 62 -0.04 30.45 4.47
N PHE A 63 0.75 30.26 3.42
CA PHE A 63 1.89 31.13 3.07
C PHE A 63 2.99 31.22 4.15
N LYS A 64 2.96 30.34 5.14
CA LYS A 64 4.03 30.22 6.14
C LYS A 64 5.00 29.11 5.77
N TRP A 65 6.17 29.14 6.42
CA TRP A 65 7.12 28.03 6.33
C TRP A 65 6.47 26.73 6.82
N PRO A 66 6.76 25.58 6.19
CA PRO A 66 6.23 24.29 6.61
C PRO A 66 6.50 24.04 8.10
N GLN A 67 5.47 23.63 8.82
CA GLN A 67 5.55 23.28 10.22
C GLN A 67 5.67 21.78 10.40
N SER A 68 6.56 21.35 11.30
CA SER A 68 6.72 19.93 11.59
C SER A 68 5.44 19.29 12.11
N ILE A 69 5.24 18.03 11.78
CA ILE A 69 4.16 17.23 12.35
C ILE A 69 4.47 16.97 13.81
N ASN A 70 3.63 17.49 14.70
CA ASN A 70 3.82 17.37 16.16
C ASN A 70 3.03 16.21 16.76
N GLN A 71 2.22 15.53 15.98
CA GLN A 71 1.33 14.46 16.43
C GLN A 71 1.81 13.10 15.90
N SER A 72 1.74 12.10 16.76
CA SER A 72 1.89 10.72 16.34
C SER A 72 0.56 10.17 15.83
N TYR A 73 0.64 9.27 14.86
CA TYR A 73 -0.53 8.56 14.37
C TYR A 73 -0.99 7.54 15.41
N SER A 74 -2.29 7.45 15.64
CA SER A 74 -2.85 6.35 16.42
C SER A 74 -2.97 5.12 15.50
N GLY A 75 -2.25 4.04 15.84
CA GLY A 75 -2.26 2.81 15.04
C GLY A 75 -1.45 2.89 13.75
N VAL A 76 -1.89 2.16 12.74
CA VAL A 76 -1.23 2.08 11.43
C VAL A 76 -1.92 3.03 10.45
N ARG A 77 -1.15 3.94 9.84
CA ARG A 77 -1.64 4.85 8.82
C ARG A 77 -1.54 4.21 7.43
N ASP A 78 -2.61 4.27 6.67
CA ASP A 78 -2.62 3.86 5.27
C ASP A 78 -1.74 4.80 4.42
N ALA A 79 -0.71 4.23 3.79
CA ALA A 79 0.22 4.88 2.87
C ALA A 79 0.24 4.14 1.51
N SER A 80 -0.87 3.55 1.10
CA SER A 80 -0.99 2.80 -0.16
C SER A 80 -1.44 3.66 -1.34
N LYS A 81 -1.80 4.94 -1.12
CA LYS A 81 -2.38 5.83 -2.13
C LYS A 81 -1.66 7.18 -2.14
N TYR A 82 -1.58 7.78 -3.33
CA TYR A 82 -1.08 9.15 -3.46
C TYR A 82 -1.93 10.13 -2.65
N GLY A 83 -1.28 11.13 -2.07
CA GLY A 83 -1.94 12.27 -1.46
C GLY A 83 -2.58 13.20 -2.49
N ASN A 84 -3.23 14.26 -2.01
CA ASN A 84 -3.79 15.29 -2.89
C ASN A 84 -2.68 16.05 -3.61
N SER A 85 -2.97 16.51 -4.83
CA SER A 85 -2.14 17.48 -5.54
C SER A 85 -2.41 18.90 -5.03
N CYS A 86 -1.37 19.72 -4.95
CA CYS A 86 -1.54 21.14 -4.68
C CYS A 86 -2.32 21.82 -5.82
N TYR A 87 -2.95 22.94 -5.55
CA TYR A 87 -3.67 23.72 -6.57
C TYR A 87 -2.76 24.10 -7.72
N GLN A 88 -3.12 23.67 -8.92
CA GLN A 88 -2.41 23.94 -10.17
C GLN A 88 -3.36 23.94 -11.36
N TYR A 89 -2.94 24.52 -12.48
CA TYR A 89 -3.71 24.52 -13.72
C TYR A 89 -3.60 23.16 -14.45
N GLY A 90 -4.69 22.74 -15.13
CA GLY A 90 -4.66 21.58 -16.03
C GLY A 90 -4.56 20.23 -15.32
N SER A 91 -4.96 20.11 -14.05
CA SER A 91 -4.90 18.88 -13.28
C SER A 91 -6.23 18.14 -13.30
N ASN A 92 -6.17 16.82 -13.54
CA ASN A 92 -7.28 15.89 -13.36
C ASN A 92 -7.22 15.17 -12.00
N PHE A 93 -6.33 15.59 -11.11
CA PHE A 93 -6.14 14.99 -9.78
C PHE A 93 -6.99 15.72 -8.73
N ASN A 94 -7.18 15.06 -7.59
CA ASN A 94 -7.80 15.71 -6.43
C ASN A 94 -6.92 16.86 -5.96
N LEU A 95 -7.42 18.09 -6.07
CA LEU A 95 -6.72 19.29 -5.65
C LEU A 95 -7.07 19.65 -4.23
N SER A 96 -6.07 20.01 -3.43
CA SER A 96 -6.26 20.45 -2.05
C SER A 96 -5.12 21.39 -1.62
N GLU A 97 -5.38 22.22 -0.63
CA GLU A 97 -4.31 22.94 0.08
C GLU A 97 -3.53 21.96 0.99
N ASP A 98 -4.17 20.89 1.49
CA ASP A 98 -3.52 19.80 2.21
C ASP A 98 -2.84 18.86 1.21
N CYS A 99 -1.66 19.24 0.75
CA CYS A 99 -0.91 18.57 -0.30
C CYS A 99 0.59 18.36 0.02
N LEU A 100 1.01 18.63 1.26
CA LEU A 100 2.41 18.49 1.67
C LEU A 100 2.72 17.01 2.00
N THR A 101 2.74 16.19 0.97
CA THR A 101 3.00 14.75 1.08
C THR A 101 4.19 14.36 0.21
N LEU A 102 4.87 13.27 0.58
CA LEU A 102 5.93 12.64 -0.17
C LEU A 102 5.55 11.19 -0.51
N ASN A 103 6.22 10.63 -1.47
CA ASN A 103 6.13 9.23 -1.86
C ASN A 103 7.54 8.62 -1.82
N GLY A 104 7.64 7.38 -1.35
CA GLY A 104 8.86 6.61 -1.30
C GLY A 104 8.66 5.23 -1.88
N GLU A 105 9.64 4.76 -2.65
CA GLU A 105 9.68 3.42 -3.21
C GLU A 105 11.03 2.81 -2.89
N CYS A 106 11.04 1.54 -2.50
CA CYS A 106 12.27 0.80 -2.20
C CYS A 106 12.15 -0.63 -2.71
N HIS A 107 13.29 -1.27 -2.99
CA HIS A 107 13.27 -2.69 -3.31
C HIS A 107 12.75 -3.49 -2.11
N SER A 108 11.87 -4.44 -2.38
CA SER A 108 11.40 -5.42 -1.41
C SER A 108 12.50 -6.47 -1.20
N TYR A 109 12.82 -6.76 0.06
CA TYR A 109 13.84 -7.75 0.45
C TYR A 109 13.18 -9.04 0.94
#